data_67671600c625d98beeb7a8282fb4ea36
#
_entry.id   67671600c625d98beeb7a8282fb4ea36
#
_cell.length_a   1.000
_cell.length_b   1.000
_cell.length_c   1.000
_cell.angle_alpha   90.00
_cell.angle_beta   90.00
_cell.angle_gamma   90.00
#
_symmetry.space_group_name_H-M   'P 1'
#
loop_
_entity.id
_entity.type
_entity.pdbx_description
1 polymer ?
#
loop_
_entity_poly.entity_id
_entity_poly.type
_entity_poly.pdbx_seq_one_letter_code
_entity_poly.pdbx_strand_id
1 'polypeptide(L)'
;MTARAPIVLALIVVSLAGYVFFFERDRPGRAEIEARAGFLVQSLVHDRISRIHISTGDEHAVISRHGEDFDETWTLEQPVVAAADPGPVEDYLRDWEFAIATRTLEKPSPEDVQNFGLDTPKASVRFEMGRAEVTVSLGSSTPVDGGGYVRIDDRDQVMVVPKSVVELFDLGAEHFRIKNDAGAPDLADLLDAEVRRDAAAP
;
A
#
# COMPACT_ATOMS: atom_id res chain seq x y z
N MET A 1 -54.12 -13.95 -7.54
CA MET A 1 -52.65 -13.86 -7.78
C MET A 1 -52.00 -13.54 -6.46
N THR A 2 -51.21 -14.45 -5.93
CA THR A 2 -50.74 -14.42 -4.54
C THR A 2 -49.70 -13.37 -4.34
N ALA A 3 -49.91 -12.43 -3.40
CA ALA A 3 -48.98 -11.36 -3.01
C ALA A 3 -47.56 -11.84 -2.50
N ARG A 4 -47.37 -13.16 -2.47
CA ARG A 4 -46.15 -13.80 -2.04
C ARG A 4 -45.01 -13.66 -3.06
N ALA A 5 -45.29 -13.68 -4.35
CA ALA A 5 -44.27 -13.57 -5.40
C ALA A 5 -43.54 -12.21 -5.41
N PRO A 6 -44.23 -11.05 -5.32
CA PRO A 6 -43.53 -9.76 -5.27
C PRO A 6 -42.73 -9.55 -3.98
N ILE A 7 -43.19 -10.14 -2.85
CA ILE A 7 -42.41 -10.04 -1.57
C ILE A 7 -41.13 -10.86 -1.68
N VAL A 8 -41.15 -12.06 -2.22
CA VAL A 8 -39.94 -12.88 -2.43
C VAL A 8 -38.97 -12.19 -3.38
N LEU A 9 -39.49 -11.61 -4.47
CA LEU A 9 -38.66 -10.86 -5.41
C LEU A 9 -37.97 -9.63 -4.72
N ALA A 10 -38.73 -8.89 -3.94
CA ALA A 10 -38.20 -7.76 -3.19
C ALA A 10 -37.07 -8.17 -2.19
N LEU A 11 -37.28 -9.30 -1.50
CA LEU A 11 -36.23 -9.84 -0.59
C LEU A 11 -34.97 -10.26 -1.35
N ILE A 12 -35.08 -10.87 -2.51
CA ILE A 12 -33.93 -11.22 -3.35
C ILE A 12 -33.18 -9.97 -3.80
N VAL A 13 -33.90 -8.94 -4.27
CA VAL A 13 -33.30 -7.68 -4.73
C VAL A 13 -32.57 -6.98 -3.56
N VAL A 14 -33.18 -6.89 -2.39
CA VAL A 14 -32.56 -6.29 -1.20
C VAL A 14 -31.33 -7.08 -0.75
N SER A 15 -31.41 -8.43 -0.79
CA SER A 15 -30.26 -9.28 -0.45
C SER A 15 -29.11 -9.11 -1.43
N LEU A 16 -29.41 -9.03 -2.75
CA LEU A 16 -28.41 -8.81 -3.78
C LEU A 16 -27.78 -7.40 -3.65
N ALA A 17 -28.60 -6.38 -3.44
CA ALA A 17 -28.12 -5.02 -3.23
C ALA A 17 -27.24 -4.93 -1.98
N GLY A 18 -27.62 -5.61 -0.89
CA GLY A 18 -26.80 -5.72 0.31
C GLY A 18 -25.46 -6.44 0.04
N TYR A 19 -25.50 -7.53 -0.72
CA TYR A 19 -24.27 -8.25 -1.09
C TYR A 19 -23.32 -7.36 -1.90
N VAL A 20 -23.82 -6.69 -2.95
CA VAL A 20 -23.01 -5.76 -3.77
C VAL A 20 -22.45 -4.63 -2.92
N PHE A 21 -23.29 -4.02 -2.09
CA PHE A 21 -22.87 -2.92 -1.24
C PHE A 21 -21.79 -3.31 -0.22
N PHE A 22 -21.90 -4.52 0.37
CA PHE A 22 -20.97 -4.97 1.41
C PHE A 22 -19.73 -5.71 0.90
N PHE A 23 -19.78 -6.31 -0.30
CA PHE A 23 -18.69 -7.18 -0.78
C PHE A 23 -18.03 -6.71 -2.08
N GLU A 24 -18.73 -5.97 -2.96
CA GLU A 24 -18.18 -5.57 -4.26
C GLU A 24 -17.75 -4.10 -4.33
N ARG A 25 -18.22 -3.27 -3.40
CA ARG A 25 -17.95 -1.83 -3.43
C ARG A 25 -16.45 -1.50 -3.47
N ASP A 26 -15.63 -2.27 -2.75
CA ASP A 26 -14.21 -1.97 -2.56
C ASP A 26 -13.31 -2.72 -3.58
N ARG A 27 -13.91 -3.50 -4.49
CA ARG A 27 -13.14 -4.19 -5.53
C ARG A 27 -13.08 -3.35 -6.81
N PRO A 28 -11.87 -3.24 -7.45
CA PRO A 28 -11.76 -2.56 -8.73
C PRO A 28 -12.62 -3.26 -9.78
N GLY A 29 -13.30 -2.46 -10.61
CA GLY A 29 -14.13 -2.97 -11.70
C GLY A 29 -13.30 -3.60 -12.82
N ARG A 30 -13.89 -4.47 -13.64
CA ARG A 30 -13.19 -5.09 -14.77
C ARG A 30 -12.59 -4.08 -15.74
N ALA A 31 -13.30 -3.00 -16.04
CA ALA A 31 -12.80 -1.94 -16.91
C ALA A 31 -11.57 -1.24 -16.33
N GLU A 32 -11.50 -1.10 -15.01
CA GLU A 32 -10.37 -0.52 -14.30
C GLU A 32 -9.15 -1.47 -14.31
N ILE A 33 -9.38 -2.78 -14.14
CA ILE A 33 -8.35 -3.81 -14.25
C ILE A 33 -7.82 -3.88 -15.69
N GLU A 34 -8.69 -3.82 -16.71
CA GLU A 34 -8.30 -3.81 -18.12
C GLU A 34 -7.51 -2.55 -18.50
N ALA A 35 -7.87 -1.38 -17.97
CA ALA A 35 -7.11 -0.15 -18.18
C ALA A 35 -5.71 -0.21 -17.54
N ARG A 36 -5.53 -1.05 -16.53
CA ARG A 36 -4.25 -1.30 -15.84
C ARG A 36 -3.52 -2.55 -16.35
N ALA A 37 -3.96 -3.10 -17.49
CA ALA A 37 -3.28 -4.22 -18.15
C ALA A 37 -1.86 -3.80 -18.54
N GLY A 38 -0.85 -4.42 -17.90
CA GLY A 38 0.58 -4.07 -18.08
C GLY A 38 1.24 -3.54 -16.81
N PHE A 39 0.47 -3.05 -15.84
CA PHE A 39 1.03 -2.73 -14.53
C PHE A 39 1.22 -3.99 -13.69
N LEU A 40 2.22 -3.96 -12.81
CA LEU A 40 2.58 -5.07 -11.94
C LEU A 40 1.40 -5.49 -11.06
N VAL A 41 0.75 -4.53 -10.40
CA VAL A 41 -0.39 -4.74 -9.52
C VAL A 41 -1.63 -4.10 -10.11
N GLN A 42 -2.34 -4.82 -10.98
CA GLN A 42 -3.53 -4.32 -11.68
C GLN A 42 -4.70 -3.95 -10.75
N SER A 43 -4.76 -4.56 -9.57
CA SER A 43 -5.80 -4.31 -8.56
C SER A 43 -5.50 -3.14 -7.63
N LEU A 44 -4.31 -2.54 -7.72
CA LEU A 44 -3.91 -1.44 -6.87
C LEU A 44 -4.60 -0.15 -7.30
N VAL A 45 -5.39 0.43 -6.41
CA VAL A 45 -6.07 1.72 -6.61
C VAL A 45 -5.58 2.66 -5.52
N HIS A 46 -4.73 3.59 -5.89
CA HIS A 46 -4.04 4.53 -5.01
C HIS A 46 -4.99 5.18 -3.99
N ASP A 47 -6.08 5.78 -4.46
CA ASP A 47 -7.01 6.51 -3.59
C ASP A 47 -7.77 5.64 -2.58
N ARG A 48 -7.74 4.31 -2.77
CA ARG A 48 -8.42 3.35 -1.87
C ARG A 48 -7.50 2.75 -0.83
N ILE A 49 -6.19 3.01 -0.90
CA ILE A 49 -5.23 2.45 0.04
C ILE A 49 -5.40 3.14 1.38
N SER A 50 -5.76 2.36 2.40
CA SER A 50 -5.93 2.81 3.78
C SER A 50 -4.73 2.47 4.66
N ARG A 51 -3.96 1.41 4.30
CA ARG A 51 -2.80 0.99 5.09
C ARG A 51 -1.77 0.30 4.21
N ILE A 52 -0.50 0.50 4.55
CA ILE A 52 0.67 -0.07 3.89
C ILE A 52 1.49 -0.79 4.95
N HIS A 53 1.81 -2.07 4.70
CA HIS A 53 2.74 -2.84 5.51
C HIS A 53 3.97 -3.15 4.68
N ILE A 54 5.13 -2.77 5.16
CA ILE A 54 6.42 -3.05 4.54
C ILE A 54 7.19 -3.96 5.49
N SER A 55 7.67 -5.10 5.00
CA SER A 55 8.45 -6.05 5.78
C SER A 55 9.70 -6.41 5.00
N THR A 56 10.87 -6.16 5.55
CA THR A 56 12.17 -6.45 4.94
C THR A 56 13.10 -7.05 6.00
N GLY A 57 13.34 -8.35 5.92
CA GLY A 57 14.03 -9.07 6.98
C GLY A 57 13.30 -8.94 8.32
N ASP A 58 13.98 -8.40 9.33
CA ASP A 58 13.43 -8.17 10.67
C ASP A 58 12.77 -6.78 10.82
N GLU A 59 12.85 -5.93 9.80
CA GLU A 59 12.27 -4.59 9.83
C GLU A 59 10.83 -4.61 9.35
N HIS A 60 9.97 -3.93 10.10
CA HIS A 60 8.55 -3.77 9.78
C HIS A 60 8.16 -2.30 9.89
N ALA A 61 7.53 -1.80 8.85
CA ALA A 61 6.89 -0.48 8.86
C ALA A 61 5.40 -0.64 8.55
N VAL A 62 4.57 0.07 9.30
CA VAL A 62 3.13 0.14 9.06
C VAL A 62 2.74 1.61 8.99
N ILE A 63 2.14 1.99 7.88
CA ILE A 63 1.70 3.35 7.60
C ILE A 63 0.21 3.30 7.33
N SER A 64 -0.57 4.14 8.00
CA SER A 64 -2.03 4.18 7.84
C SER A 64 -2.52 5.57 7.49
N ARG A 65 -3.57 5.61 6.67
CA ARG A 65 -4.29 6.82 6.29
C ARG A 65 -5.43 7.04 7.28
N HIS A 66 -5.56 8.25 7.80
CA HIS A 66 -6.63 8.68 8.69
C HIS A 66 -7.29 9.94 8.15
N GLY A 67 -8.57 10.10 8.46
CA GLY A 67 -9.37 11.23 7.99
C GLY A 67 -10.27 10.87 6.82
N GLU A 68 -11.08 11.84 6.40
CA GLU A 68 -11.95 11.74 5.23
C GLU A 68 -11.72 12.98 4.36
N ASP A 69 -11.70 12.78 3.04
CA ASP A 69 -11.57 13.82 2.02
C ASP A 69 -10.32 14.73 2.20
N PHE A 70 -10.51 16.02 2.51
CA PHE A 70 -9.46 17.04 2.53
C PHE A 70 -8.60 17.05 3.80
N ASP A 71 -9.01 16.31 4.85
CA ASP A 71 -8.29 16.22 6.12
C ASP A 71 -7.52 14.89 6.26
N GLU A 72 -7.19 14.23 5.14
CA GLU A 72 -6.43 13.00 5.13
C GLU A 72 -5.00 13.22 5.64
N THR A 73 -4.62 12.40 6.61
CA THR A 73 -3.27 12.40 7.22
C THR A 73 -2.70 11.00 7.22
N TRP A 74 -1.39 10.90 7.02
CA TRP A 74 -0.66 9.66 7.11
C TRP A 74 0.04 9.54 8.46
N THR A 75 -0.05 8.37 9.07
CA THR A 75 0.59 8.07 10.35
C THR A 75 1.43 6.81 10.21
N LEU A 76 2.67 6.88 10.63
CA LEU A 76 3.52 5.72 10.85
C LEU A 76 3.09 5.08 12.17
N GLU A 77 2.63 3.81 12.15
CA GLU A 77 2.21 3.07 13.34
C GLU A 77 3.35 2.21 13.91
N GLN A 78 4.22 1.72 13.04
CA GLN A 78 5.37 0.88 13.40
C GLN A 78 6.62 1.30 12.63
N PRO A 79 7.80 1.20 13.20
CA PRO A 79 8.14 0.67 14.55
C PRO A 79 7.82 1.63 15.70
N VAL A 80 7.60 2.91 15.40
CA VAL A 80 7.28 3.95 16.37
C VAL A 80 6.17 4.81 15.83
N VAL A 81 5.18 5.12 16.65
CA VAL A 81 4.07 5.99 16.25
C VAL A 81 4.59 7.41 16.01
N ALA A 82 4.44 7.89 14.79
CA ALA A 82 4.86 9.23 14.37
C ALA A 82 3.98 9.74 13.21
N ALA A 83 3.97 11.04 12.98
CA ALA A 83 3.40 11.59 11.76
C ALA A 83 4.24 11.16 10.55
N ALA A 84 3.59 10.69 9.50
CA ALA A 84 4.24 10.38 8.23
C ALA A 84 4.12 11.59 7.28
N ASP A 85 5.17 11.81 6.49
CA ASP A 85 5.19 12.85 5.47
C ASP A 85 4.34 12.40 4.27
N PRO A 86 3.26 13.12 3.93
CA PRO A 86 2.41 12.76 2.81
C PRO A 86 3.17 12.68 1.47
N GLY A 87 4.14 13.55 1.23
CA GLY A 87 4.88 13.59 -0.03
C GLY A 87 5.56 12.25 -0.36
N PRO A 88 6.49 11.75 0.46
CA PRO A 88 7.11 10.44 0.28
C PRO A 88 6.11 9.28 0.23
N VAL A 89 5.01 9.33 1.00
CA VAL A 89 3.99 8.27 0.98
C VAL A 89 3.26 8.26 -0.37
N GLU A 90 2.82 9.41 -0.86
CA GLU A 90 2.14 9.54 -2.15
C GLU A 90 3.04 9.17 -3.33
N ASP A 91 4.32 9.55 -3.29
CA ASP A 91 5.31 9.14 -4.30
C ASP A 91 5.51 7.63 -4.30
N TYR A 92 5.63 7.00 -3.12
CA TYR A 92 5.73 5.54 -2.97
C TYR A 92 4.52 4.81 -3.55
N LEU A 93 3.31 5.29 -3.26
CA LEU A 93 2.08 4.71 -3.78
C LEU A 93 1.98 4.84 -5.30
N ARG A 94 2.42 5.99 -5.83
CA ARG A 94 2.49 6.23 -7.28
C ARG A 94 3.48 5.30 -7.97
N ASP A 95 4.65 5.10 -7.38
CA ASP A 95 5.67 4.20 -7.91
C ASP A 95 5.16 2.76 -7.99
N TRP A 96 4.41 2.31 -6.99
CA TRP A 96 3.74 1.00 -7.00
C TRP A 96 2.61 0.92 -8.02
N GLU A 97 1.81 1.98 -8.16
CA GLU A 97 0.69 2.02 -9.11
C GLU A 97 1.18 1.88 -10.56
N PHE A 98 2.31 2.53 -10.88
CA PHE A 98 2.90 2.50 -12.22
C PHE A 98 4.01 1.47 -12.40
N ALA A 99 4.28 0.65 -11.38
CA ALA A 99 5.26 -0.43 -11.49
C ALA A 99 4.88 -1.40 -12.63
N ILE A 100 5.87 -1.81 -13.42
CA ILE A 100 5.70 -2.77 -14.51
C ILE A 100 6.63 -3.97 -14.33
N ALA A 101 6.17 -5.14 -14.76
CA ALA A 101 6.99 -6.32 -14.88
C ALA A 101 7.74 -6.32 -16.24
N THR A 102 9.01 -6.66 -16.22
CA THR A 102 9.80 -6.85 -17.46
C THR A 102 9.49 -8.20 -18.12
N ARG A 103 9.09 -9.19 -17.34
CA ARG A 103 8.73 -10.53 -17.78
C ARG A 103 7.78 -11.20 -16.79
N THR A 104 6.86 -12.00 -17.31
CA THR A 104 5.98 -12.86 -16.51
C THR A 104 6.22 -14.32 -16.87
N LEU A 105 6.37 -15.17 -15.86
CA LEU A 105 6.44 -16.63 -15.95
C LEU A 105 5.09 -17.18 -15.51
N GLU A 106 4.35 -17.72 -16.47
CA GLU A 106 3.08 -18.37 -16.20
C GLU A 106 3.32 -19.77 -15.64
N LYS A 107 2.59 -20.13 -14.57
CA LYS A 107 2.61 -21.46 -13.96
C LYS A 107 4.02 -22.00 -13.66
N PRO A 108 4.79 -21.28 -12.81
CA PRO A 108 6.09 -21.77 -12.36
C PRO A 108 5.91 -23.12 -11.65
N SER A 109 6.88 -24.01 -11.77
CA SER A 109 6.89 -25.24 -10.97
C SER A 109 7.17 -24.91 -9.49
N PRO A 110 6.85 -25.81 -8.55
CA PRO A 110 7.24 -25.62 -7.15
C PRO A 110 8.76 -25.45 -6.95
N GLU A 111 9.55 -26.11 -7.79
CA GLU A 111 11.01 -25.98 -7.80
C GLU A 111 11.44 -24.58 -8.28
N ASP A 112 10.77 -24.02 -9.29
CA ASP A 112 11.02 -22.64 -9.74
C ASP A 112 10.71 -21.63 -8.64
N VAL A 113 9.57 -21.78 -7.94
CA VAL A 113 9.17 -20.90 -6.83
C VAL A 113 10.23 -20.92 -5.72
N GLN A 114 10.78 -22.09 -5.41
CA GLN A 114 11.86 -22.25 -4.43
C GLN A 114 13.17 -21.63 -4.95
N ASN A 115 13.56 -21.88 -6.20
CA ASN A 115 14.76 -21.33 -6.80
C ASN A 115 14.73 -19.80 -6.88
N PHE A 116 13.54 -19.22 -7.06
CA PHE A 116 13.34 -17.76 -7.04
C PHE A 116 13.24 -17.18 -5.63
N GLY A 117 13.30 -18.03 -4.56
CA GLY A 117 13.22 -17.59 -3.17
C GLY A 117 11.84 -17.05 -2.77
N LEU A 118 10.78 -17.49 -3.44
CA LEU A 118 9.41 -17.04 -3.22
C LEU A 118 8.62 -17.94 -2.27
N ASP A 119 9.19 -19.05 -1.84
CA ASP A 119 8.73 -19.89 -0.72
C ASP A 119 9.05 -19.24 0.64
N THR A 120 10.17 -18.51 0.71
CA THR A 120 10.61 -17.73 1.86
C THR A 120 11.02 -16.32 1.41
N PRO A 121 10.05 -15.44 1.11
CA PRO A 121 10.34 -14.11 0.59
C PRO A 121 11.22 -13.30 1.54
N LYS A 122 12.20 -12.59 1.00
CA LYS A 122 13.09 -11.73 1.79
C LYS A 122 12.46 -10.39 2.17
N ALA A 123 11.46 -9.96 1.41
CA ALA A 123 10.69 -8.76 1.69
C ALA A 123 9.27 -8.91 1.14
N SER A 124 8.35 -8.15 1.70
CA SER A 124 6.97 -8.07 1.20
C SER A 124 6.37 -6.70 1.47
N VAL A 125 5.48 -6.28 0.57
CA VAL A 125 4.65 -5.10 0.76
C VAL A 125 3.19 -5.52 0.63
N ARG A 126 2.37 -5.17 1.63
CA ARG A 126 0.94 -5.42 1.62
C ARG A 126 0.19 -4.09 1.67
N PHE A 127 -0.76 -3.94 0.77
CA PHE A 127 -1.66 -2.80 0.68
C PHE A 127 -3.06 -3.23 1.11
N GLU A 128 -3.66 -2.49 2.02
CA GLU A 128 -5.06 -2.67 2.43
C GLU A 128 -5.93 -1.59 1.78
N MET A 129 -7.01 -2.02 1.13
CA MET A 129 -7.97 -1.18 0.41
C MET A 129 -9.39 -1.51 0.89
N GLY A 130 -9.77 -0.99 2.05
CA GLY A 130 -11.02 -1.37 2.70
C GLY A 130 -11.03 -2.84 3.12
N ARG A 131 -11.79 -3.69 2.39
CA ARG A 131 -11.82 -5.15 2.63
C ARG A 131 -10.94 -5.95 1.68
N ALA A 132 -10.41 -5.28 0.67
CA ALA A 132 -9.48 -5.90 -0.25
C ALA A 132 -8.06 -5.68 0.26
N GLU A 133 -7.22 -6.66 0.02
CA GLU A 133 -5.77 -6.55 0.26
C GLU A 133 -5.02 -7.14 -0.93
N VAL A 134 -3.82 -6.69 -1.12
CA VAL A 134 -2.88 -7.24 -2.08
C VAL A 134 -1.49 -7.26 -1.46
N THR A 135 -0.81 -8.39 -1.59
CA THR A 135 0.55 -8.58 -1.09
C THR A 135 1.49 -8.84 -2.26
N VAL A 136 2.56 -8.09 -2.32
CA VAL A 136 3.66 -8.30 -3.27
C VAL A 136 4.85 -8.84 -2.49
N SER A 137 5.29 -10.04 -2.82
CA SER A 137 6.40 -10.73 -2.16
C SER A 137 7.63 -10.70 -3.07
N LEU A 138 8.78 -10.33 -2.53
CA LEU A 138 10.07 -10.27 -3.19
C LEU A 138 10.93 -11.48 -2.78
N GLY A 139 11.33 -12.27 -3.77
CA GLY A 139 12.27 -13.37 -3.61
C GLY A 139 13.71 -12.97 -3.88
N SER A 140 14.43 -13.83 -4.61
CA SER A 140 15.84 -13.63 -4.98
C SER A 140 16.02 -12.53 -6.01
N SER A 141 17.21 -11.94 -6.04
CA SER A 141 17.60 -11.00 -7.09
C SER A 141 17.86 -11.75 -8.40
N THR A 142 17.61 -11.08 -9.54
CA THR A 142 17.98 -11.62 -10.84
C THR A 142 19.49 -11.58 -11.04
N PRO A 143 20.08 -12.48 -11.84
CA PRO A 143 21.52 -12.49 -12.11
C PRO A 143 22.03 -11.24 -12.86
N VAL A 144 21.14 -10.50 -13.50
CA VAL A 144 21.47 -9.36 -14.36
C VAL A 144 20.64 -8.15 -13.91
N ASP A 145 21.24 -6.97 -13.98
CA ASP A 145 20.63 -5.65 -13.79
C ASP A 145 20.01 -5.37 -12.39
N GLY A 146 20.26 -6.24 -11.40
CA GLY A 146 19.79 -6.00 -10.02
C GLY A 146 18.28 -6.04 -9.87
N GLY A 147 17.55 -6.61 -10.82
CA GLY A 147 16.12 -6.86 -10.71
C GLY A 147 15.79 -7.96 -9.71
N GLY A 148 14.53 -8.29 -9.56
CA GLY A 148 14.05 -9.29 -8.60
C GLY A 148 12.91 -10.13 -9.13
N TYR A 149 12.70 -11.28 -8.50
CA TYR A 149 11.53 -12.11 -8.71
C TYR A 149 10.46 -11.73 -7.70
N VAL A 150 9.24 -11.47 -8.18
CA VAL A 150 8.11 -11.12 -7.33
C VAL A 150 6.92 -12.02 -7.60
N ARG A 151 6.09 -12.21 -6.58
CA ARG A 151 4.78 -12.86 -6.66
C ARG A 151 3.75 -11.97 -5.99
N ILE A 152 2.57 -11.89 -6.59
CA ILE A 152 1.44 -11.14 -6.05
C ILE A 152 0.44 -12.14 -5.48
N ASP A 153 0.15 -12.01 -4.20
CA ASP A 153 -0.68 -12.95 -3.45
C ASP A 153 -0.20 -14.40 -3.69
N ASP A 154 -1.09 -15.35 -3.74
CA ASP A 154 -0.81 -16.77 -4.08
C ASP A 154 -1.04 -17.09 -5.56
N ARG A 155 -0.88 -16.11 -6.46
CA ARG A 155 -1.09 -16.33 -7.90
C ARG A 155 -0.06 -17.30 -8.46
N ASP A 156 -0.51 -18.09 -9.44
CA ASP A 156 0.34 -19.03 -10.19
C ASP A 156 1.22 -18.33 -11.25
N GLN A 157 1.78 -17.17 -10.88
CA GLN A 157 2.62 -16.35 -11.75
C GLN A 157 3.80 -15.82 -10.97
N VAL A 158 4.98 -15.86 -11.57
CA VAL A 158 6.17 -15.17 -11.08
C VAL A 158 6.54 -14.09 -12.06
N MET A 159 6.76 -12.89 -11.57
CA MET A 159 7.13 -11.75 -12.39
C MET A 159 8.56 -11.32 -12.11
N VAL A 160 9.24 -10.90 -13.14
CA VAL A 160 10.56 -10.28 -13.05
C VAL A 160 10.36 -8.78 -13.08
N VAL A 161 10.92 -8.09 -12.09
CA VAL A 161 10.82 -6.64 -11.97
C VAL A 161 12.20 -5.98 -12.07
N PRO A 162 12.25 -4.73 -12.55
CA PRO A 162 13.50 -3.98 -12.61
C PRO A 162 13.98 -3.57 -11.20
N LYS A 163 15.24 -3.14 -11.12
CA LYS A 163 15.86 -2.67 -9.87
C LYS A 163 15.06 -1.58 -9.17
N SER A 164 14.48 -0.64 -9.91
CA SER A 164 13.66 0.44 -9.34
C SER A 164 12.47 -0.07 -8.51
N VAL A 165 11.86 -1.18 -8.91
CA VAL A 165 10.78 -1.81 -8.13
C VAL A 165 11.34 -2.57 -6.93
N VAL A 166 12.52 -3.20 -7.07
CA VAL A 166 13.19 -3.85 -5.93
C VAL A 166 13.52 -2.85 -4.84
N GLU A 167 13.97 -1.66 -5.20
CA GLU A 167 14.32 -0.57 -4.27
C GLU A 167 13.12 -0.10 -3.43
N LEU A 168 11.88 -0.26 -3.93
CA LEU A 168 10.67 0.07 -3.16
C LEU A 168 10.49 -0.83 -1.92
N PHE A 169 10.98 -2.05 -1.96
CA PHE A 169 10.91 -2.95 -0.81
C PHE A 169 11.91 -2.59 0.30
N ASP A 170 12.97 -1.86 -0.05
CA ASP A 170 14.04 -1.47 0.89
C ASP A 170 13.74 -0.13 1.59
N LEU A 171 12.62 0.53 1.26
CA LEU A 171 12.23 1.78 1.89
C LEU A 171 11.69 1.50 3.30
N GLY A 172 12.47 1.83 4.32
CA GLY A 172 12.11 1.67 5.72
C GLY A 172 11.28 2.83 6.27
N ALA A 173 10.86 2.71 7.53
CA ALA A 173 10.03 3.68 8.24
C ALA A 173 10.58 5.13 8.21
N GLU A 174 11.90 5.28 8.28
CA GLU A 174 12.57 6.61 8.29
C GLU A 174 12.39 7.36 6.96
N HIS A 175 12.11 6.66 5.86
CA HIS A 175 11.81 7.29 4.58
C HIS A 175 10.51 8.10 4.63
N PHE A 176 9.53 7.61 5.38
CA PHE A 176 8.18 8.17 5.47
C PHE A 176 7.98 9.11 6.65
N ARG A 177 8.95 9.21 7.53
CA ARG A 177 8.86 10.08 8.70
C ARG A 177 8.99 11.54 8.30
N ILE A 178 8.18 12.42 8.88
CA ILE A 178 8.40 13.86 8.78
C ILE A 178 9.80 14.16 9.32
N LYS A 179 10.68 14.60 8.45
CA LYS A 179 11.98 15.12 8.84
C LYS A 179 11.72 16.51 9.41
N ASN A 180 11.74 16.63 10.74
CA ASN A 180 11.85 17.92 11.33
C ASN A 180 13.19 18.50 10.84
N ASP A 181 13.13 19.47 9.94
CA ASP A 181 14.31 20.23 9.58
C ASP A 181 14.92 20.73 10.88
N ALA A 182 16.16 20.38 11.12
CA ALA A 182 16.91 20.76 12.31
C ALA A 182 17.12 22.29 12.44
N GLY A 183 16.25 23.09 11.84
CA GLY A 183 16.21 24.53 11.82
C GLY A 183 14.86 25.13 12.17
N ALA A 184 13.78 24.33 12.28
CA ALA A 184 12.55 24.84 12.87
C ALA A 184 12.75 24.95 14.39
N PRO A 185 12.66 26.15 14.98
CA PRO A 185 12.80 26.30 16.43
C PRO A 185 11.70 25.47 17.10
N ASP A 186 12.08 24.68 18.11
CA ASP A 186 11.14 23.91 18.91
C ASP A 186 10.05 24.86 19.43
N LEU A 187 8.79 24.37 19.45
CA LEU A 187 7.67 25.17 19.99
C LEU A 187 8.00 25.69 21.39
N ALA A 188 8.80 24.95 22.18
CA ALA A 188 9.32 25.37 23.46
C ALA A 188 10.24 26.59 23.35
N ASP A 189 11.12 26.64 22.33
CA ASP A 189 12.02 27.78 22.10
C ASP A 189 11.26 29.04 21.64
N LEU A 190 10.17 28.86 20.88
CA LEU A 190 9.29 29.96 20.47
C LEU A 190 8.51 30.52 21.65
N LEU A 191 7.98 29.67 22.52
CA LEU A 191 7.27 30.08 23.74
C LEU A 191 8.20 30.79 24.74
N ASP A 192 9.43 30.29 24.91
CA ASP A 192 10.45 30.92 25.74
C ASP A 192 10.90 32.28 25.18
N ALA A 193 10.97 32.43 23.86
CA ALA A 193 11.28 33.68 23.21
C ALA A 193 10.17 34.72 23.39
N GLU A 194 8.90 34.29 23.37
CA GLU A 194 7.73 35.15 23.55
C GLU A 194 7.63 35.62 25.03
N VAL A 195 7.82 34.72 26.00
CA VAL A 195 7.86 35.04 27.43
C VAL A 195 8.99 36.01 27.77
N ARG A 196 10.19 35.87 27.17
CA ARG A 196 11.30 36.80 27.35
C ARG A 196 11.04 38.17 26.73
N ARG A 197 10.26 38.22 25.63
CA ARG A 197 9.91 39.48 24.97
C ARG A 197 8.90 40.28 25.80
N ASP A 198 7.91 39.59 26.43
CA ASP A 198 6.94 40.23 27.31
C ASP A 198 7.54 40.67 28.64
N ALA A 199 8.57 39.98 29.16
CA ALA A 199 9.29 40.35 30.36
C ALA A 199 10.27 41.51 30.14
N ALA A 200 10.59 41.88 28.90
CA ALA A 200 11.53 42.97 28.56
C ALA A 200 10.80 44.25 28.08
N ALA A 201 9.49 44.29 28.07
CA ALA A 201 8.71 45.49 27.79
C ALA A 201 8.70 46.45 29.02
N PRO A 202 9.10 47.71 28.86
CA PRO A 202 9.18 48.66 30.00
C PRO A 202 7.79 49.12 30.48
#